data_1fb371cf83da2c7802cb27feb757b735
#
_entry.id   1fb371cf83da2c7802cb27feb757b735
#
_cell.length_a   1.000
_cell.length_b   1.000
_cell.length_c   1.000
_cell.angle_alpha   90.00
_cell.angle_beta   90.00
_cell.angle_gamma   90.00
#
_symmetry.space_group_name_H-M   'P 1'
#
loop_
_entity.id
_entity.type
_entity.pdbx_description
1 polymer ?
#
loop_
_entity_poly.entity_id
_entity_poly.type
_entity_poly.pdbx_seq_one_letter_code
_entity_poly.pdbx_strand_id
1 'polypeptide(L)'
;MISPWPSSKDSKQYLVPSMLMSPPTDDVLQLLDSVNFPSLFVTFASGRVPPGLFSRLILHFLQWCGEEWKSKVSPELFHNFAMFHILPDQGISVIFWCHSTAIEVAVCSGDNDEKRADICRAVHWKLRFILECMRKEFHWLNNVKYDMCVCCPVCSQPGSVKCRDHDVRGCECLHFLSESDLQERQHCNRPGRILPGDCRIRIQQFKCWFLFGEEEEDAGMSTNQVRCQSHP
;
A
#
# COMPACT_ATOMS: atom_id res chain seq x y z
N MET A 1 7.70 -14.07 15.28
CA MET A 1 7.19 -12.97 16.10
C MET A 1 5.73 -13.25 16.35
N ILE A 2 5.31 -13.28 17.61
CA ILE A 2 3.93 -13.55 18.01
C ILE A 2 3.39 -12.23 18.55
N SER A 3 2.35 -11.69 17.95
CA SER A 3 1.72 -10.45 18.40
C SER A 3 0.31 -10.73 18.94
N PRO A 4 -0.09 -10.12 20.07
CA PRO A 4 -1.45 -10.28 20.55
C PRO A 4 -2.43 -9.65 19.58
N TRP A 5 -3.48 -10.39 19.27
CA TRP A 5 -4.60 -9.93 18.47
C TRP A 5 -5.52 -9.06 19.34
N PRO A 6 -5.98 -7.90 18.87
CA PRO A 6 -6.95 -7.09 19.59
C PRO A 6 -8.34 -7.78 19.57
N SER A 7 -8.61 -8.63 20.53
CA SER A 7 -9.89 -9.27 20.69
C SER A 7 -10.47 -9.09 22.08
N SER A 8 -11.79 -9.32 22.18
CA SER A 8 -12.59 -9.17 23.38
C SER A 8 -11.95 -9.78 24.63
N LYS A 9 -12.17 -9.15 25.70
CA LYS A 9 -11.71 -9.10 27.10
C LYS A 9 -10.97 -10.28 27.74
N ASP A 10 -10.97 -11.53 27.23
CA ASP A 10 -10.48 -12.66 28.03
C ASP A 10 -9.57 -13.70 27.34
N SER A 11 -9.28 -13.59 26.07
CA SER A 11 -8.35 -14.53 25.41
C SER A 11 -7.24 -13.79 24.63
N LYS A 12 -6.00 -13.97 25.05
CA LYS A 12 -4.84 -13.52 24.27
C LYS A 12 -4.77 -14.33 22.98
N GLN A 13 -5.15 -13.72 21.87
CA GLN A 13 -4.96 -14.31 20.54
C GLN A 13 -3.61 -13.86 19.96
N TYR A 14 -2.96 -14.77 19.27
CA TYR A 14 -1.66 -14.51 18.66
C TYR A 14 -1.74 -14.74 17.15
N LEU A 15 -1.26 -13.78 16.40
CA LEU A 15 -1.08 -13.96 14.96
C LEU A 15 0.28 -14.64 14.70
N VAL A 16 0.23 -15.80 14.06
CA VAL A 16 1.40 -16.55 13.59
C VAL A 16 1.43 -16.51 12.07
N PRO A 17 2.19 -15.60 11.45
CA PRO A 17 2.14 -15.37 10.00
C PRO A 17 2.42 -16.61 9.15
N SER A 18 3.30 -17.49 9.64
CA SER A 18 3.64 -18.74 8.93
C SER A 18 2.51 -19.79 8.90
N MET A 19 1.46 -19.60 9.68
CA MET A 19 0.28 -20.47 9.72
C MET A 19 -0.89 -19.93 8.87
N LEU A 20 -0.75 -18.74 8.29
CA LEU A 20 -1.78 -18.17 7.45
C LEU A 20 -1.83 -18.92 6.10
N MET A 21 -3.04 -19.18 5.65
CA MET A 21 -3.29 -19.79 4.35
C MET A 21 -3.03 -18.81 3.20
N SER A 22 -2.93 -19.31 1.99
CA SER A 22 -2.98 -18.49 0.79
C SER A 22 -4.41 -17.99 0.56
N PRO A 23 -4.59 -16.76 0.06
CA PRO A 23 -5.92 -16.25 -0.27
C PRO A 23 -6.47 -17.00 -1.49
N PRO A 24 -7.80 -17.04 -1.66
CA PRO A 24 -8.42 -17.45 -2.91
C PRO A 24 -8.06 -16.41 -3.98
N THR A 25 -7.13 -16.78 -4.87
CA THR A 25 -6.50 -15.83 -5.82
C THR A 25 -7.51 -15.17 -6.74
N ASP A 26 -8.51 -15.94 -7.22
CA ASP A 26 -9.53 -15.41 -8.14
C ASP A 26 -10.40 -14.36 -7.48
N ASP A 27 -10.81 -14.56 -6.22
CA ASP A 27 -11.63 -13.61 -5.47
C ASP A 27 -10.85 -12.30 -5.22
N VAL A 28 -9.55 -12.44 -4.87
CA VAL A 28 -8.66 -11.28 -4.66
C VAL A 28 -8.46 -10.51 -5.96
N LEU A 29 -8.25 -11.21 -7.08
CA LEU A 29 -8.10 -10.59 -8.39
C LEU A 29 -9.37 -9.84 -8.80
N GLN A 30 -10.54 -10.45 -8.63
CA GLN A 30 -11.83 -9.79 -8.94
C GLN A 30 -12.02 -8.54 -8.08
N LEU A 31 -11.71 -8.62 -6.78
CA LEU A 31 -11.79 -7.49 -5.88
C LEU A 31 -10.87 -6.36 -6.33
N LEU A 32 -9.60 -6.64 -6.62
CA LEU A 32 -8.63 -5.65 -7.07
C LEU A 32 -8.95 -5.09 -8.46
N ASP A 33 -9.51 -5.89 -9.35
CA ASP A 33 -9.95 -5.43 -10.68
C ASP A 33 -11.19 -4.53 -10.60
N SER A 34 -11.96 -4.61 -9.50
CA SER A 34 -13.08 -3.69 -9.24
C SER A 34 -12.64 -2.32 -8.70
N VAL A 35 -11.36 -2.19 -8.30
CA VAL A 35 -10.82 -0.93 -7.77
C VAL A 35 -10.52 0.03 -8.91
N ASN A 36 -11.30 1.10 -9.01
CA ASN A 36 -11.15 2.13 -10.04
C ASN A 36 -10.03 3.14 -9.76
N PHE A 37 -9.35 3.03 -8.64
CA PHE A 37 -8.28 3.94 -8.23
C PHE A 37 -6.91 3.31 -8.45
N PRO A 38 -5.87 4.14 -8.77
CA PRO A 38 -4.52 3.62 -8.89
C PRO A 38 -4.04 3.05 -7.56
N SER A 39 -3.50 1.83 -7.58
CA SER A 39 -2.83 1.25 -6.43
C SER A 39 -1.48 1.93 -6.17
N LEU A 40 -1.12 2.02 -4.89
CA LEU A 40 0.24 2.35 -4.45
C LEU A 40 1.09 1.09 -4.40
N PHE A 41 2.36 1.19 -4.77
CA PHE A 41 3.31 0.09 -4.68
C PHE A 41 4.50 0.48 -3.82
N VAL A 42 4.90 -0.43 -2.94
CA VAL A 42 6.21 -0.36 -2.27
C VAL A 42 7.15 -1.27 -3.02
N THR A 43 8.09 -0.69 -3.74
CA THR A 43 9.11 -1.39 -4.52
C THR A 43 10.45 -1.37 -3.79
N PHE A 44 11.34 -2.30 -4.10
CA PHE A 44 12.61 -2.46 -3.40
C PHE A 44 13.75 -2.45 -4.40
N ALA A 45 14.85 -1.75 -4.09
CA ALA A 45 16.04 -1.68 -4.94
C ALA A 45 16.67 -3.06 -5.21
N SER A 46 16.41 -4.04 -4.33
CA SER A 46 16.80 -5.44 -4.53
C SER A 46 15.98 -6.17 -5.59
N GLY A 47 14.91 -5.57 -6.11
CA GLY A 47 13.95 -6.20 -7.01
C GLY A 47 13.08 -7.29 -6.36
N ARG A 48 13.13 -7.44 -5.03
CA ARG A 48 12.34 -8.43 -4.30
C ARG A 48 11.89 -7.88 -2.95
N VAL A 49 10.71 -8.31 -2.50
CA VAL A 49 10.23 -8.00 -1.15
C VAL A 49 11.10 -8.75 -0.15
N PRO A 50 11.70 -8.07 0.85
CA PRO A 50 12.51 -8.71 1.86
C PRO A 50 11.71 -9.74 2.67
N PRO A 51 12.26 -10.95 2.93
CA PRO A 51 11.57 -11.97 3.69
C PRO A 51 11.10 -11.47 5.06
N GLY A 52 9.85 -11.76 5.41
CA GLY A 52 9.26 -11.37 6.69
C GLY A 52 8.87 -9.88 6.82
N LEU A 53 9.18 -9.04 5.82
CA LEU A 53 8.78 -7.64 5.83
C LEU A 53 7.27 -7.49 5.81
N PHE A 54 6.60 -8.20 4.90
CA PHE A 54 5.15 -8.11 4.73
C PHE A 54 4.41 -8.41 6.03
N SER A 55 4.71 -9.53 6.67
CA SER A 55 4.05 -9.93 7.92
C SER A 55 4.22 -8.89 9.03
N ARG A 56 5.39 -8.28 9.15
CA ARG A 56 5.63 -7.21 10.14
C ARG A 56 4.88 -5.93 9.79
N LEU A 57 4.91 -5.55 8.51
CA LEU A 57 4.15 -4.40 8.01
C LEU A 57 2.67 -4.54 8.37
N ILE A 58 2.08 -5.70 8.10
CA ILE A 58 0.68 -6.00 8.40
C ILE A 58 0.39 -5.92 9.89
N LEU A 59 1.29 -6.40 10.76
CA LEU A 59 1.13 -6.29 12.22
C LEU A 59 1.11 -4.84 12.69
N HIS A 60 2.04 -4.01 12.22
CA HIS A 60 2.05 -2.59 12.57
C HIS A 60 0.83 -1.85 12.03
N PHE A 61 0.39 -2.22 10.82
CA PHE A 61 -0.80 -1.63 10.23
C PHE A 61 -2.07 -2.05 10.97
N LEU A 62 -2.16 -3.30 11.40
CA LEU A 62 -3.25 -3.81 12.23
C LEU A 62 -3.37 -3.03 13.55
N GLN A 63 -2.24 -2.80 14.22
CA GLN A 63 -2.20 -2.02 15.45
C GLN A 63 -2.73 -0.61 15.21
N TRP A 64 -2.26 0.05 14.16
CA TRP A 64 -2.73 1.40 13.80
C TRP A 64 -4.22 1.44 13.48
N CYS A 65 -4.75 0.47 12.73
CA CYS A 65 -6.19 0.39 12.46
C CYS A 65 -7.01 0.26 13.74
N GLY A 66 -6.52 -0.51 14.72
CA GLY A 66 -7.18 -0.66 16.02
C GLY A 66 -7.18 0.63 16.84
N GLU A 67 -6.13 1.41 16.78
CA GLU A 67 -5.97 2.67 17.51
C GLU A 67 -6.76 3.82 16.85
N GLU A 68 -6.59 4.00 15.55
CA GLU A 68 -7.11 5.16 14.80
C GLU A 68 -8.58 4.98 14.39
N TRP A 69 -8.88 3.87 13.76
CA TRP A 69 -10.18 3.66 13.12
C TRP A 69 -11.18 2.92 14.01
N LYS A 70 -10.68 2.25 15.06
CA LYS A 70 -11.51 1.48 16.03
C LYS A 70 -12.50 0.54 15.33
N SER A 71 -12.12 0.02 14.17
CA SER A 71 -12.95 -0.90 13.39
C SER A 71 -13.28 -2.14 14.24
N LYS A 72 -14.57 -2.49 14.30
CA LYS A 72 -15.06 -3.70 14.97
C LYS A 72 -15.03 -4.92 14.06
N VAL A 73 -14.79 -4.72 12.77
CA VAL A 73 -14.74 -5.80 11.79
C VAL A 73 -13.32 -6.36 11.78
N SER A 74 -13.23 -7.67 11.96
CA SER A 74 -11.94 -8.37 11.89
C SER A 74 -11.36 -8.28 10.48
N PRO A 75 -10.06 -7.99 10.34
CA PRO A 75 -9.41 -8.00 9.03
C PRO A 75 -9.30 -9.43 8.49
N GLU A 76 -9.27 -9.53 7.18
CA GLU A 76 -8.95 -10.79 6.50
C GLU A 76 -7.44 -10.87 6.30
N LEU A 77 -6.82 -11.90 6.86
CA LEU A 77 -5.36 -12.06 6.83
C LEU A 77 -4.96 -13.40 6.24
N PHE A 78 -4.09 -13.31 5.25
CA PHE A 78 -3.47 -14.44 4.58
C PHE A 78 -1.95 -14.25 4.55
N HIS A 79 -1.21 -15.24 4.09
CA HIS A 79 0.25 -15.20 4.14
C HIS A 79 0.85 -14.08 3.28
N ASN A 80 0.21 -13.72 2.17
CA ASN A 80 0.65 -12.69 1.21
C ASN A 80 -0.44 -11.64 0.90
N PHE A 81 -1.54 -11.67 1.63
CA PHE A 81 -2.68 -10.77 1.42
C PHE A 81 -3.27 -10.34 2.77
N ALA A 82 -3.73 -9.09 2.85
CA ALA A 82 -4.48 -8.60 3.99
C ALA A 82 -5.53 -7.59 3.52
N MET A 83 -6.73 -7.65 4.09
CA MET A 83 -7.78 -6.65 3.88
C MET A 83 -8.25 -6.11 5.23
N PHE A 84 -8.23 -4.80 5.36
CA PHE A 84 -8.64 -4.06 6.55
C PHE A 84 -9.89 -3.25 6.24
N HIS A 85 -10.96 -3.48 6.99
CA HIS A 85 -12.20 -2.72 6.89
C HIS A 85 -12.08 -1.43 7.71
N ILE A 86 -11.66 -0.34 7.06
CA ILE A 86 -11.36 0.94 7.72
C ILE A 86 -12.65 1.63 8.15
N LEU A 87 -13.60 1.80 7.24
CA LEU A 87 -14.92 2.35 7.48
C LEU A 87 -15.97 1.40 6.90
N PRO A 88 -16.32 0.33 7.64
CA PRO A 88 -17.23 -0.73 7.16
C PRO A 88 -18.60 -0.17 6.74
N ASP A 89 -19.13 0.79 7.51
CA ASP A 89 -20.44 1.43 7.26
C ASP A 89 -20.46 2.21 5.91
N GLN A 90 -19.28 2.53 5.37
CA GLN A 90 -19.09 3.25 4.11
C GLN A 90 -18.50 2.34 3.02
N GLY A 91 -18.32 1.06 3.30
CA GLY A 91 -17.72 0.11 2.37
C GLY A 91 -16.26 0.39 2.03
N ILE A 92 -15.52 1.10 2.92
CA ILE A 92 -14.12 1.44 2.65
C ILE A 92 -13.19 0.42 3.31
N SER A 93 -12.35 -0.16 2.47
CA SER A 93 -11.34 -1.15 2.88
C SER A 93 -9.98 -0.84 2.27
N VAL A 94 -8.92 -1.23 2.96
CA VAL A 94 -7.54 -1.15 2.48
C VAL A 94 -7.01 -2.56 2.28
N ILE A 95 -6.51 -2.81 1.09
CA ILE A 95 -5.98 -4.11 0.68
C ILE A 95 -4.47 -4.00 0.56
N PHE A 96 -3.79 -5.02 1.05
CA PHE A 96 -2.37 -5.26 0.87
C PHE A 96 -2.17 -6.58 0.13
N TRP A 97 -1.40 -6.56 -0.93
CA TRP A 97 -0.98 -7.78 -1.60
C TRP A 97 0.54 -7.80 -1.80
N CYS A 98 1.16 -8.83 -1.25
CA CYS A 98 2.59 -9.07 -1.39
C CYS A 98 2.87 -9.89 -2.64
N HIS A 99 3.39 -9.24 -3.67
CA HIS A 99 3.97 -9.89 -4.83
C HIS A 99 5.43 -10.26 -4.57
N SER A 100 6.08 -10.97 -5.49
CA SER A 100 7.51 -11.30 -5.38
C SER A 100 8.41 -10.07 -5.35
N THR A 101 8.05 -9.02 -6.11
CA THR A 101 8.88 -7.84 -6.37
C THR A 101 8.41 -6.58 -5.66
N ALA A 102 7.15 -6.51 -5.24
CA ALA A 102 6.54 -5.32 -4.64
C ALA A 102 5.40 -5.68 -3.69
N ILE A 103 5.04 -4.73 -2.83
CA ILE A 103 3.81 -4.79 -2.05
C ILE A 103 2.83 -3.80 -2.67
N GLU A 104 1.70 -4.30 -3.14
CA GLU A 104 0.59 -3.50 -3.66
C GLU A 104 -0.32 -3.09 -2.52
N VAL A 105 -0.76 -1.83 -2.54
CA VAL A 105 -1.72 -1.26 -1.59
C VAL A 105 -2.84 -0.60 -2.37
N ALA A 106 -4.06 -1.07 -2.18
CA ALA A 106 -5.24 -0.54 -2.83
C ALA A 106 -6.27 -0.08 -1.80
N VAL A 107 -6.98 0.99 -2.08
CA VAL A 107 -8.11 1.45 -1.28
C VAL A 107 -9.38 1.21 -2.08
N CYS A 108 -10.19 0.28 -1.58
CA CYS A 108 -11.52 0.03 -2.11
C CYS A 108 -12.50 0.94 -1.39
N SER A 109 -13.40 1.58 -2.11
CA SER A 109 -14.49 2.36 -1.51
C SER A 109 -15.74 2.22 -2.34
N GLY A 110 -16.87 2.45 -1.68
CA GLY A 110 -18.12 2.79 -2.37
C GLY A 110 -18.00 4.12 -3.13
N ASP A 111 -19.08 4.89 -3.19
CA ASP A 111 -19.23 6.03 -4.12
C ASP A 111 -18.57 7.35 -3.68
N ASN A 112 -17.78 7.38 -2.59
CA ASN A 112 -17.21 8.63 -2.06
C ASN A 112 -15.72 8.79 -2.37
N ASP A 113 -15.40 9.43 -3.48
CA ASP A 113 -14.03 9.64 -3.96
C ASP A 113 -13.20 10.56 -3.07
N GLU A 114 -13.79 11.57 -2.44
CA GLU A 114 -13.07 12.53 -1.58
C GLU A 114 -12.56 11.84 -0.31
N LYS A 115 -13.43 11.11 0.40
CA LYS A 115 -13.02 10.32 1.56
C LYS A 115 -11.99 9.26 1.22
N ARG A 116 -12.09 8.66 0.03
CA ARG A 116 -11.11 7.70 -0.45
C ARG A 116 -9.74 8.35 -0.58
N ALA A 117 -9.66 9.56 -1.13
CA ALA A 117 -8.41 10.30 -1.27
C ALA A 117 -7.78 10.61 0.09
N ASP A 118 -8.58 11.00 1.09
CA ASP A 118 -8.09 11.23 2.45
C ASP A 118 -7.52 9.96 3.08
N ILE A 119 -8.19 8.83 2.89
CA ILE A 119 -7.71 7.54 3.38
C ILE A 119 -6.44 7.13 2.65
N CYS A 120 -6.36 7.31 1.33
CA CYS A 120 -5.12 7.05 0.59
C CYS A 120 -3.94 7.83 1.15
N ARG A 121 -4.12 9.12 1.42
CA ARG A 121 -3.07 9.98 2.04
C ARG A 121 -2.69 9.51 3.43
N ALA A 122 -3.67 9.19 4.27
CA ALA A 122 -3.42 8.68 5.62
C ALA A 122 -2.67 7.34 5.59
N VAL A 123 -3.06 6.43 4.69
CA VAL A 123 -2.40 5.14 4.47
C VAL A 123 -0.98 5.34 3.95
N HIS A 124 -0.77 6.19 2.95
CA HIS A 124 0.56 6.50 2.41
C HIS A 124 1.51 7.01 3.50
N TRP A 125 1.07 8.02 4.25
CA TRP A 125 1.84 8.58 5.36
C TRP A 125 2.16 7.51 6.42
N LYS A 126 1.16 6.72 6.82
CA LYS A 126 1.35 5.68 7.84
C LYS A 126 2.28 4.57 7.38
N LEU A 127 2.18 4.15 6.12
CA LEU A 127 3.10 3.17 5.55
C LEU A 127 4.55 3.65 5.59
N ARG A 128 4.78 4.90 5.16
CA ARG A 128 6.11 5.52 5.21
C ARG A 128 6.64 5.53 6.64
N PHE A 129 5.81 5.94 7.60
CA PHE A 129 6.18 5.95 9.02
C PHE A 129 6.52 4.54 9.53
N ILE A 130 5.68 3.53 9.25
CA ILE A 130 5.92 2.14 9.67
C ILE A 130 7.24 1.61 9.08
N LEU A 131 7.47 1.80 7.79
CA LEU A 131 8.69 1.33 7.13
C LEU A 131 9.95 1.98 7.71
N GLU A 132 9.90 3.27 8.03
CA GLU A 132 11.02 3.97 8.69
C GLU A 132 11.22 3.50 10.13
N CYS A 133 10.16 3.24 10.89
CA CYS A 133 10.27 2.63 12.22
C CYS A 133 10.89 1.24 12.15
N MET A 134 10.44 0.40 11.23
CA MET A 134 10.98 -0.94 11.01
C MET A 134 12.48 -0.91 10.62
N ARG A 135 12.89 0.05 9.80
CA ARG A 135 14.32 0.22 9.46
C ARG A 135 15.17 0.53 10.68
N LYS A 136 14.66 1.31 11.62
CA LYS A 136 15.36 1.63 12.87
C LYS A 136 15.38 0.44 13.85
N GLU A 137 14.31 -0.34 13.88
CA GLU A 137 14.15 -1.48 14.80
C GLU A 137 14.95 -2.71 14.35
N PHE A 138 14.97 -2.98 13.03
CA PHE A 138 15.56 -4.20 12.49
C PHE A 138 16.83 -3.92 11.71
N HIS A 139 18.00 -4.32 12.22
CA HIS A 139 19.29 -4.12 11.57
C HIS A 139 19.35 -4.64 10.12
N TRP A 140 18.67 -5.75 9.81
CA TRP A 140 18.64 -6.31 8.47
C TRP A 140 17.86 -5.44 7.47
N LEU A 141 17.02 -4.51 7.93
CA LEU A 141 16.32 -3.54 7.12
C LEU A 141 17.07 -2.21 6.93
N ASN A 142 18.11 -1.93 7.70
CA ASN A 142 18.82 -0.65 7.63
C ASN A 142 19.31 -0.29 6.22
N ASN A 143 19.74 -1.30 5.46
CA ASN A 143 20.26 -1.14 4.10
C ASN A 143 19.19 -1.38 3.02
N VAL A 144 17.96 -1.68 3.40
CA VAL A 144 16.88 -1.88 2.44
C VAL A 144 16.40 -0.51 1.93
N LYS A 145 16.66 -0.27 0.65
CA LYS A 145 16.11 0.89 -0.07
C LYS A 145 14.78 0.50 -0.66
N TYR A 146 13.78 1.34 -0.43
CA TYR A 146 12.45 1.18 -0.99
C TYR A 146 11.95 2.50 -1.57
N ASP A 147 11.05 2.42 -2.53
CA ASP A 147 10.33 3.56 -3.08
C ASP A 147 8.83 3.32 -3.03
N MET A 148 8.07 4.38 -2.81
CA MET A 148 6.63 4.38 -2.96
C MET A 148 6.29 4.89 -4.35
N CYS A 149 5.63 4.03 -5.12
CA CYS A 149 5.44 4.24 -6.55
C CYS A 149 4.00 3.97 -6.94
N VAL A 150 3.62 4.45 -8.10
CA VAL A 150 2.38 4.04 -8.79
C VAL A 150 2.73 3.41 -10.12
N CYS A 151 1.83 2.58 -10.64
CA CYS A 151 2.03 1.98 -11.94
C CYS A 151 1.89 3.03 -13.06
N CYS A 152 2.81 3.02 -14.01
CA CYS A 152 2.77 3.93 -15.15
C CYS A 152 1.52 3.62 -16.03
N PRO A 153 0.60 4.57 -16.20
CA PRO A 153 -0.64 4.33 -16.94
C PRO A 153 -0.43 4.13 -18.44
N VAL A 154 0.73 4.54 -18.94
CA VAL A 154 1.12 4.32 -20.35
C VAL A 154 1.57 2.88 -20.59
N CYS A 155 2.21 2.26 -19.59
CA CYS A 155 2.72 0.90 -19.66
C CYS A 155 1.75 -0.16 -19.14
N SER A 156 0.75 0.23 -18.38
CA SER A 156 -0.33 -0.64 -17.91
C SER A 156 -1.56 -0.59 -18.82
N GLN A 157 -2.47 -1.52 -18.65
CA GLN A 157 -3.77 -1.47 -19.29
C GLN A 157 -4.60 -0.31 -18.70
N PRO A 158 -5.47 0.32 -19.50
CA PRO A 158 -6.34 1.39 -19.02
C PRO A 158 -7.21 0.93 -17.83
N GLY A 159 -7.19 1.70 -16.75
CA GLY A 159 -7.98 1.41 -15.55
C GLY A 159 -7.57 0.16 -14.76
N SER A 160 -6.42 -0.45 -15.09
CA SER A 160 -5.96 -1.67 -14.43
C SER A 160 -4.47 -1.60 -14.13
N VAL A 161 -4.03 -2.35 -13.13
CA VAL A 161 -2.60 -2.52 -12.77
C VAL A 161 -2.04 -3.78 -13.44
N LYS A 162 -2.54 -4.12 -14.62
CA LYS A 162 -2.03 -5.25 -15.41
C LYS A 162 -1.04 -4.74 -16.45
N CYS A 163 0.01 -5.51 -16.67
CA CYS A 163 0.94 -5.24 -17.75
C CYS A 163 0.22 -5.34 -19.11
N ARG A 164 0.39 -4.31 -19.94
CA ARG A 164 -0.25 -4.24 -21.25
C ARG A 164 0.17 -5.39 -22.19
N ASP A 165 1.39 -5.88 -22.02
CA ASP A 165 1.97 -6.91 -22.90
C ASP A 165 1.63 -8.34 -22.47
N HIS A 166 1.42 -8.56 -21.14
CA HIS A 166 1.26 -9.90 -20.58
C HIS A 166 -0.09 -10.15 -19.90
N ASP A 167 -0.93 -9.14 -19.77
CA ASP A 167 -2.23 -9.21 -19.06
C ASP A 167 -2.13 -9.78 -17.63
N VAL A 168 -1.01 -9.59 -16.97
CA VAL A 168 -0.75 -10.10 -15.61
C VAL A 168 -0.56 -8.95 -14.63
N ARG A 169 -1.26 -9.00 -13.49
CA ARG A 169 -1.08 -8.09 -12.36
C ARG A 169 0.22 -8.44 -11.62
N GLY A 170 0.96 -7.42 -11.19
CA GLY A 170 2.23 -7.62 -10.48
C GLY A 170 3.37 -8.15 -11.35
N CYS A 171 3.25 -8.03 -12.65
CA CYS A 171 4.27 -8.46 -13.61
C CYS A 171 5.56 -7.66 -13.41
N GLU A 172 6.71 -8.32 -13.45
CA GLU A 172 8.04 -7.68 -13.35
C GLU A 172 8.31 -6.66 -14.47
N CYS A 173 7.57 -6.71 -15.57
CA CYS A 173 7.66 -5.74 -16.66
C CYS A 173 6.82 -4.47 -16.43
N LEU A 174 6.10 -4.35 -15.33
CA LEU A 174 5.43 -3.09 -14.98
C LEU A 174 6.47 -1.98 -14.77
N HIS A 175 6.14 -0.81 -15.29
CA HIS A 175 6.92 0.39 -15.08
C HIS A 175 6.30 1.17 -13.91
N PHE A 176 7.10 1.40 -12.89
CA PHE A 176 6.68 2.15 -11.70
C PHE A 176 7.22 3.57 -11.77
N LEU A 177 6.45 4.50 -11.25
CA LEU A 177 6.77 5.93 -11.17
C LEU A 177 6.75 6.33 -9.71
N SER A 178 7.86 6.82 -9.22
CA SER A 178 7.97 7.42 -7.89
C SER A 178 7.32 8.81 -7.86
N GLU A 179 7.14 9.36 -6.67
CA GLU A 179 6.66 10.73 -6.49
C GLU A 179 7.55 11.74 -7.23
N SER A 180 8.88 11.59 -7.15
CA SER A 180 9.84 12.44 -7.87
C SER A 180 9.73 12.29 -9.39
N ASP A 181 9.53 11.07 -9.91
CA ASP A 181 9.32 10.87 -11.34
C ASP A 181 8.06 11.59 -11.84
N LEU A 182 7.01 11.60 -11.04
CA LEU A 182 5.76 12.28 -11.38
C LEU A 182 5.89 13.80 -11.34
N GLN A 183 6.68 14.33 -10.41
CA GLN A 183 6.96 15.78 -10.32
C GLN A 183 7.86 16.29 -11.44
N GLU A 184 8.93 15.53 -11.74
CA GLU A 184 9.93 15.95 -12.72
C GLU A 184 9.54 15.63 -14.16
N ARG A 185 8.82 14.52 -14.36
CA ARG A 185 8.61 13.92 -15.68
C ARG A 185 7.15 13.66 -15.95
N GLN A 186 6.54 14.49 -16.74
CA GLN A 186 5.16 14.29 -17.18
C GLN A 186 5.03 13.26 -18.33
N HIS A 187 6.08 12.52 -18.66
CA HIS A 187 6.10 11.56 -19.77
C HIS A 187 6.70 10.24 -19.35
N CYS A 188 6.19 9.14 -19.91
CA CYS A 188 6.79 7.83 -19.73
C CYS A 188 8.13 7.77 -20.46
N ASN A 189 9.18 7.42 -19.72
CA ASN A 189 10.57 7.31 -20.23
C ASN A 189 11.10 5.88 -20.24
N ARG A 190 10.22 4.87 -20.31
CA ARG A 190 10.66 3.48 -20.32
C ARG A 190 11.58 3.21 -21.52
N PRO A 191 12.84 2.80 -21.30
CA PRO A 191 13.79 2.55 -22.39
C PRO A 191 13.30 1.38 -23.25
N GLY A 192 13.53 1.51 -24.57
CA GLY A 192 13.28 0.42 -25.53
C GLY A 192 11.83 0.29 -26.00
N ARG A 193 10.92 1.16 -25.61
CA ARG A 193 9.55 1.16 -26.11
C ARG A 193 9.30 2.33 -27.05
N ILE A 194 8.91 2.04 -28.29
CA ILE A 194 8.35 3.05 -29.20
C ILE A 194 6.90 3.25 -28.76
N LEU A 195 6.65 4.36 -28.06
CA LEU A 195 5.31 4.70 -27.60
C LEU A 195 4.59 5.49 -28.68
N PRO A 196 3.42 5.06 -29.12
CA PRO A 196 2.63 5.82 -30.08
C PRO A 196 2.02 7.07 -29.42
N GLY A 197 2.28 8.25 -29.97
CA GLY A 197 1.58 9.48 -29.62
C GLY A 197 2.03 10.18 -28.33
N ASP A 198 1.14 10.98 -27.78
CA ASP A 198 1.34 11.77 -26.57
C ASP A 198 1.38 10.85 -25.33
N CYS A 199 2.60 10.57 -24.83
CA CYS A 199 2.85 9.73 -23.66
C CYS A 199 2.73 10.52 -22.35
N ARG A 200 1.94 11.60 -22.33
CA ARG A 200 1.74 12.40 -21.13
C ARG A 200 1.05 11.62 -20.02
N ILE A 201 1.59 11.77 -18.83
CA ILE A 201 1.06 11.20 -17.61
C ILE A 201 0.24 12.28 -16.92
N ARG A 202 -1.05 11.99 -16.71
CA ARG A 202 -1.94 12.89 -15.98
C ARG A 202 -1.70 12.74 -14.48
N ILE A 203 -0.96 13.67 -13.88
CA ILE A 203 -0.59 13.65 -12.46
C ILE A 203 -1.82 13.66 -11.55
N GLN A 204 -2.91 14.33 -11.96
CA GLN A 204 -4.14 14.46 -11.17
C GLN A 204 -4.72 13.13 -10.69
N GLN A 205 -4.57 12.07 -11.46
CA GLN A 205 -5.08 10.74 -11.08
C GLN A 205 -4.35 10.15 -9.86
N PHE A 206 -3.14 10.66 -9.51
CA PHE A 206 -2.33 10.19 -8.39
C PHE A 206 -2.36 11.12 -7.17
N LYS A 207 -3.11 12.23 -7.23
CA LYS A 207 -3.28 13.16 -6.10
C LYS A 207 -3.89 12.51 -4.85
N CYS A 208 -4.54 11.37 -5.00
CA CYS A 208 -5.00 10.59 -3.85
C CYS A 208 -3.84 10.04 -3.01
N TRP A 209 -2.69 9.74 -3.63
CA TRP A 209 -1.53 9.19 -2.94
C TRP A 209 -0.47 10.25 -2.62
N PHE A 210 -0.20 11.17 -3.54
CA PHE A 210 0.88 12.15 -3.45
C PHE A 210 0.35 13.58 -3.47
N LEU A 211 0.92 14.43 -2.64
CA LEU A 211 0.63 15.86 -2.65
C LEU A 211 1.57 16.54 -3.64
N PHE A 212 1.05 16.93 -4.80
CA PHE A 212 1.81 17.67 -5.80
C PHE A 212 1.58 19.17 -5.62
N GLY A 213 2.56 19.87 -5.06
CA GLY A 213 2.70 21.32 -5.21
C GLY A 213 1.60 22.23 -4.68
N GLU A 214 0.76 21.77 -3.75
CA GLU A 214 0.01 22.66 -2.87
C GLU A 214 0.91 22.90 -1.65
N GLU A 215 1.24 24.18 -1.42
CA GLU A 215 1.99 24.65 -0.28
C GLU A 215 1.47 23.95 0.98
N GLU A 216 2.38 23.56 1.88
CA GLU A 216 2.08 23.12 3.23
C GLU A 216 1.31 24.25 3.95
N GLU A 217 0.02 24.42 3.62
CA GLU A 217 -0.87 25.11 4.54
C GLU A 217 -1.02 24.18 5.74
N ASP A 218 -0.38 24.62 6.83
CA ASP A 218 -0.46 24.12 8.18
C ASP A 218 -1.80 23.42 8.48
N ALA A 219 -1.92 22.17 8.12
CA ALA A 219 -2.88 21.28 8.73
C ALA A 219 -2.31 21.00 10.13
N GLY A 220 -2.64 21.90 11.06
CA GLY A 220 -2.39 21.77 12.50
C GLY A 220 -3.03 20.49 13.04
N MET A 221 -2.51 19.38 12.65
CA MET A 221 -2.81 18.08 13.19
C MET A 221 -1.97 17.94 14.44
N SER A 222 -2.64 18.10 15.58
CA SER A 222 -2.11 17.88 16.92
C SER A 222 -1.24 16.64 16.90
N THR A 223 0.07 16.83 16.93
CA THR A 223 1.08 15.78 17.07
C THR A 223 0.98 15.22 18.48
N ASN A 224 0.06 14.29 18.68
CA ASN A 224 0.22 13.33 19.75
C ASN A 224 1.41 12.47 19.40
N GLN A 225 2.55 12.82 19.99
CA GLN A 225 3.78 12.03 19.96
C GLN A 225 3.48 10.63 20.47
N VAL A 226 3.19 9.71 19.56
CA VAL A 226 3.25 8.27 19.87
C VAL A 226 4.73 7.91 19.97
N ARG A 227 5.23 7.94 21.19
CA ARG A 227 6.55 7.45 21.56
C ARG A 227 6.62 5.97 21.19
N CYS A 228 7.56 5.59 20.33
CA CYS A 228 7.99 4.20 20.19
C CYS A 228 8.45 3.69 21.56
N GLN A 229 7.59 3.00 22.28
CA GLN A 229 7.98 2.31 23.50
C GLN A 229 8.67 1.02 23.07
N SER A 230 9.99 1.04 23.16
CA SER A 230 10.81 -0.17 23.18
C SER A 230 10.48 -0.92 24.47
N HIS A 231 9.82 -2.06 24.34
CA HIS A 231 9.72 -3.03 25.43
C HIS A 231 10.93 -3.95 25.40
N PRO A 232 11.52 -4.20 26.59
CA PRO A 232 12.67 -5.11 26.75
C PRO A 232 12.33 -6.57 26.43
#